data_499699c05b3ade353bd6ebb6c3d4940b
#
_entry.id   499699c05b3ade353bd6ebb6c3d4940b
#
_cell.length_a   1.000
_cell.length_b   1.000
_cell.length_c   1.000
_cell.angle_alpha   90.00
_cell.angle_beta   90.00
_cell.angle_gamma   90.00
#
_symmetry.space_group_name_H-M   'P 1'
#
loop_
_entity.id
_entity.type
_entity.pdbx_description
1 polymer ?
#
loop_
_entity_poly.entity_id
_entity_poly.type
_entity_poly.pdbx_seq_one_letter_code
_entity_poly.pdbx_strand_id
1 'polypeptide(L)'
;MCDEFVLYSVYEYIKNMLVTEFKNICQSIITDENRIVKDKIGLLRKRLAEIDKQMATQRKERGTFIRIALVGYTNVGKSTLMNVISKSEVFAENKLFATLDTTTRKVVFEQTPFLLSDTVGFIRKLPHHLVESFKSTLDEVREADCLLHVVDISHPKYEDQMGVVIKTLQDIKAFDKPIITVFNKMDLYEAHTFDEWLSDEIKAELLQQLEERWQIETGNNALFISATTKRNIDQFRQTLLAKIKALYEERYPYLTHFY
;
A
#
# COMPACT_ATOMS: atom_id res chain seq x y z
N MET A 1 -13.40 10.08 17.42
CA MET A 1 -12.52 8.97 16.99
C MET A 1 -13.28 7.68 16.67
N CYS A 2 -14.40 7.35 17.33
CA CYS A 2 -15.22 6.18 16.98
C CYS A 2 -16.06 6.36 15.69
N ASP A 3 -16.49 7.57 15.36
CA ASP A 3 -17.42 7.81 14.25
C ASP A 3 -16.78 7.67 12.84
N GLU A 4 -15.49 7.94 12.69
CA GLU A 4 -14.77 7.78 11.42
C GLU A 4 -14.60 6.31 11.01
N PHE A 5 -14.42 5.42 11.98
CA PHE A 5 -14.28 3.98 11.74
C PHE A 5 -15.61 3.36 11.30
N VAL A 6 -16.71 3.85 11.88
CA VAL A 6 -18.08 3.41 11.56
C VAL A 6 -18.47 3.86 10.14
N LEU A 7 -18.16 5.09 9.76
CA LEU A 7 -18.44 5.62 8.41
C LEU A 7 -17.65 4.87 7.31
N TYR A 8 -16.38 4.55 7.56
CA TYR A 8 -15.56 3.80 6.62
C TYR A 8 -16.01 2.34 6.50
N SER A 9 -16.33 1.69 7.61
CA SER A 9 -16.87 0.32 7.63
C SER A 9 -18.23 0.25 6.91
N VAL A 10 -19.08 1.25 7.07
CA VAL A 10 -20.36 1.37 6.37
C VAL A 10 -20.17 1.60 4.86
N TYR A 11 -19.17 2.39 4.47
CA TYR A 11 -18.81 2.60 3.05
C TYR A 11 -18.41 1.29 2.36
N GLU A 12 -17.49 0.53 2.95
CA GLU A 12 -17.05 -0.74 2.37
C GLU A 12 -18.14 -1.83 2.43
N TYR A 13 -18.94 -1.85 3.48
CA TYR A 13 -20.11 -2.71 3.56
C TYR A 13 -21.11 -2.42 2.43
N ILE A 14 -21.43 -1.14 2.20
CA ILE A 14 -22.32 -0.69 1.12
C ILE A 14 -21.70 -1.01 -0.25
N LYS A 15 -20.40 -0.81 -0.43
CA LYS A 15 -19.65 -1.09 -1.65
C LYS A 15 -19.62 -2.60 -1.97
N ASN A 16 -19.35 -3.44 -0.98
CA ASN A 16 -19.37 -4.89 -1.14
C ASN A 16 -20.80 -5.45 -1.37
N MET A 17 -21.78 -4.86 -0.71
CA MET A 17 -23.20 -5.19 -0.94
C MET A 17 -23.63 -4.84 -2.36
N LEU A 18 -23.17 -3.68 -2.89
CA LEU A 18 -23.43 -3.26 -4.29
C LEU A 18 -22.80 -4.21 -5.31
N VAL A 19 -21.57 -4.66 -5.09
CA VAL A 19 -20.88 -5.60 -5.99
C VAL A 19 -21.58 -6.96 -5.98
N THR A 20 -22.05 -7.42 -4.83
CA THR A 20 -22.77 -8.70 -4.68
C THR A 20 -24.18 -8.61 -5.27
N GLU A 21 -24.93 -7.54 -5.00
CA GLU A 21 -26.24 -7.29 -5.60
C GLU A 21 -26.16 -7.10 -7.11
N PHE A 22 -25.11 -6.43 -7.63
CA PHE A 22 -24.89 -6.29 -9.09
C PHE A 22 -24.65 -7.64 -9.78
N LYS A 23 -23.97 -8.59 -9.13
CA LYS A 23 -23.83 -9.96 -9.62
C LYS A 23 -25.17 -10.71 -9.69
N ASN A 24 -25.97 -10.58 -8.64
CA ASN A 24 -27.29 -11.20 -8.58
C ASN A 24 -28.28 -10.59 -9.57
N ILE A 25 -28.15 -9.29 -9.83
CA ILE A 25 -28.97 -8.53 -10.79
C ILE A 25 -28.64 -8.93 -12.23
N CYS A 26 -27.38 -9.14 -12.59
CA CYS A 26 -27.02 -9.65 -13.92
C CYS A 26 -27.59 -11.04 -14.22
N GLN A 27 -27.90 -11.83 -13.19
CA GLN A 27 -28.55 -13.13 -13.34
C GLN A 27 -30.10 -13.07 -13.38
N SER A 28 -30.71 -11.98 -12.87
CA SER A 28 -32.18 -11.84 -12.81
C SER A 28 -32.79 -10.93 -13.88
N ILE A 29 -31.98 -10.48 -14.86
CA ILE A 29 -32.33 -9.49 -15.91
C ILE A 29 -33.49 -9.96 -16.86
N ILE A 30 -34.17 -11.05 -16.57
CA ILE A 30 -35.19 -11.61 -17.50
C ILE A 30 -36.65 -11.28 -17.11
N THR A 31 -36.94 -10.61 -16.00
CA THR A 31 -38.32 -10.33 -15.57
C THR A 31 -38.59 -8.90 -15.13
N ASP A 32 -39.87 -8.48 -15.18
CA ASP A 32 -40.44 -7.13 -14.97
C ASP A 32 -40.09 -6.37 -13.67
N GLU A 33 -39.23 -6.92 -12.80
CA GLU A 33 -38.69 -6.24 -11.60
C GLU A 33 -37.63 -5.19 -11.89
N ASN A 34 -37.27 -5.00 -13.15
CA ASN A 34 -36.16 -4.18 -13.62
C ASN A 34 -36.23 -2.69 -13.20
N ARG A 35 -37.41 -2.13 -12.93
CA ARG A 35 -37.56 -0.71 -12.61
C ARG A 35 -37.17 -0.42 -11.15
N ILE A 36 -37.64 -1.24 -10.21
CA ILE A 36 -37.37 -1.08 -8.77
C ILE A 36 -35.86 -1.25 -8.51
N VAL A 37 -35.24 -2.20 -9.21
CA VAL A 37 -33.81 -2.47 -9.11
C VAL A 37 -32.98 -1.34 -9.70
N LYS A 38 -33.37 -0.76 -10.85
CA LYS A 38 -32.71 0.42 -11.45
C LYS A 38 -32.79 1.64 -10.54
N ASP A 39 -33.97 1.86 -9.93
CA ASP A 39 -34.16 2.96 -8.99
C ASP A 39 -33.31 2.79 -7.71
N LYS A 40 -33.21 1.56 -7.22
CA LYS A 40 -32.36 1.22 -6.07
C LYS A 40 -30.86 1.39 -6.38
N ILE A 41 -30.42 0.95 -7.57
CA ILE A 41 -29.06 1.18 -8.08
C ILE A 41 -28.78 2.70 -8.20
N GLY A 42 -29.73 3.46 -8.76
CA GLY A 42 -29.62 4.91 -8.86
C GLY A 42 -29.49 5.60 -7.50
N LEU A 43 -30.28 5.17 -6.52
CA LEU A 43 -30.21 5.68 -5.15
C LEU A 43 -28.88 5.33 -4.48
N LEU A 44 -28.42 4.09 -4.63
CA LEU A 44 -27.16 3.62 -4.05
C LEU A 44 -25.95 4.31 -4.69
N ARG A 45 -25.96 4.54 -6.00
CA ARG A 45 -24.93 5.34 -6.71
C ARG A 45 -24.89 6.78 -6.22
N LYS A 46 -26.04 7.42 -5.96
CA LYS A 46 -26.10 8.77 -5.38
C LYS A 46 -25.49 8.80 -3.97
N ARG A 47 -25.87 7.86 -3.12
CA ARG A 47 -25.29 7.73 -1.76
C ARG A 47 -23.77 7.50 -1.79
N LEU A 48 -23.29 6.66 -2.70
CA LEU A 48 -21.85 6.43 -2.92
C LEU A 48 -21.15 7.74 -3.31
N ALA A 49 -21.70 8.50 -4.25
CA ALA A 49 -21.13 9.78 -4.66
C ALA A 49 -21.12 10.83 -3.53
N GLU A 50 -22.13 10.82 -2.66
CA GLU A 50 -22.16 11.68 -1.46
C GLU A 50 -21.08 11.27 -0.45
N ILE A 51 -20.93 9.97 -0.20
CA ILE A 51 -19.88 9.44 0.68
C ILE A 51 -18.50 9.74 0.10
N ASP A 52 -18.27 9.53 -1.21
CA ASP A 52 -17.02 9.88 -1.89
C ASP A 52 -16.70 11.38 -1.72
N LYS A 53 -17.70 12.25 -1.80
CA LYS A 53 -17.54 13.68 -1.59
C LYS A 53 -17.19 14.04 -0.13
N GLN A 54 -17.81 13.37 0.83
CA GLN A 54 -17.50 13.54 2.27
C GLN A 54 -16.07 13.05 2.56
N MET A 55 -15.69 11.89 2.03
CA MET A 55 -14.32 11.35 2.14
C MET A 55 -13.28 12.29 1.52
N ALA A 56 -13.58 12.87 0.34
CA ALA A 56 -12.70 13.86 -0.28
C ALA A 56 -12.53 15.12 0.57
N THR A 57 -13.58 15.55 1.30
CA THR A 57 -13.50 16.70 2.22
C THR A 57 -12.66 16.37 3.44
N GLN A 58 -12.85 15.21 4.06
CA GLN A 58 -12.04 14.73 5.18
C GLN A 58 -10.56 14.54 4.78
N ARG A 59 -10.30 14.08 3.53
CA ARG A 59 -8.95 13.98 2.99
C ARG A 59 -8.27 15.33 2.86
N LYS A 60 -9.00 16.42 2.52
CA LYS A 60 -8.45 17.77 2.48
C LYS A 60 -8.02 18.28 3.85
N GLU A 61 -8.74 17.93 4.92
CA GLU A 61 -8.37 18.29 6.30
C GLU A 61 -7.10 17.56 6.78
N ARG A 62 -6.80 16.37 6.20
CA ARG A 62 -5.53 15.64 6.42
C ARG A 62 -4.36 16.23 5.63
N GLY A 63 -4.57 17.27 4.83
CA GLY A 63 -3.62 17.85 3.87
C GLY A 63 -2.34 18.44 4.45
N THR A 64 -2.24 18.58 5.77
CA THR A 64 -1.03 19.10 6.44
C THR A 64 0.07 18.03 6.61
N PHE A 65 -0.26 16.74 6.56
CA PHE A 65 0.70 15.66 6.75
C PHE A 65 1.21 15.12 5.42
N ILE A 66 2.49 14.74 5.38
CA ILE A 66 3.03 13.93 4.29
C ILE A 66 2.36 12.56 4.31
N ARG A 67 1.94 12.08 3.14
CA ARG A 67 1.24 10.81 2.96
C ARG A 67 2.15 9.81 2.27
N ILE A 68 2.27 8.63 2.85
CA ILE A 68 3.06 7.53 2.33
C ILE A 68 2.15 6.34 2.12
N ALA A 69 2.16 5.74 0.94
CA ALA A 69 1.39 4.54 0.66
C ALA A 69 2.31 3.32 0.48
N LEU A 70 1.98 2.23 1.17
CA LEU A 70 2.60 0.93 0.96
C LEU A 70 1.98 0.29 -0.29
N VAL A 71 2.78 0.04 -1.30
CA VAL A 71 2.37 -0.64 -2.54
C VAL A 71 3.20 -1.90 -2.74
N GLY A 72 2.69 -2.88 -3.43
CA GLY A 72 3.40 -4.13 -3.68
C GLY A 72 2.47 -5.28 -3.97
N TYR A 73 3.03 -6.39 -4.41
CA TYR A 73 2.26 -7.59 -4.71
C TYR A 73 1.57 -8.16 -3.45
N THR A 74 0.65 -9.10 -3.62
CA THR A 74 0.02 -9.77 -2.47
C THR A 74 1.04 -10.58 -1.67
N ASN A 75 0.87 -10.62 -0.35
CA ASN A 75 1.69 -11.41 0.59
C ASN A 75 3.19 -11.05 0.65
N VAL A 76 3.59 -9.85 0.20
CA VAL A 76 4.98 -9.37 0.33
C VAL A 76 5.32 -8.83 1.74
N GLY A 77 4.33 -8.75 2.63
CA GLY A 77 4.52 -8.30 4.01
C GLY A 77 4.23 -6.82 4.26
N LYS A 78 3.40 -6.16 3.44
CA LYS A 78 3.00 -4.74 3.64
C LYS A 78 2.39 -4.49 5.01
N SER A 79 1.38 -5.25 5.40
CA SER A 79 0.69 -5.10 6.69
C SER A 79 1.62 -5.44 7.87
N THR A 80 2.52 -6.41 7.70
CA THR A 80 3.56 -6.72 8.70
C THR A 80 4.50 -5.52 8.87
N LEU A 81 4.98 -4.95 7.76
CA LEU A 81 5.85 -3.78 7.79
C LEU A 81 5.13 -2.57 8.42
N MET A 82 3.87 -2.33 8.06
CA MET A 82 3.06 -1.29 8.69
C MET A 82 2.97 -1.45 10.20
N ASN A 83 2.77 -2.67 10.71
CA ASN A 83 2.71 -2.94 12.15
C ASN A 83 4.05 -2.68 12.84
N VAL A 84 5.17 -3.06 12.22
CA VAL A 84 6.51 -2.79 12.73
C VAL A 84 6.81 -1.29 12.80
N ILE A 85 6.37 -0.54 11.78
CA ILE A 85 6.57 0.92 11.70
C ILE A 85 5.69 1.65 12.72
N SER A 86 4.40 1.29 12.81
CA SER A 86 3.40 1.99 13.62
C SER A 86 3.40 1.55 15.10
N LYS A 87 4.23 0.58 15.50
CA LYS A 87 4.27 -0.03 16.85
C LYS A 87 2.89 -0.50 17.36
N SER A 88 1.95 -0.82 16.47
CA SER A 88 0.63 -1.30 16.83
C SER A 88 0.48 -2.78 16.44
N GLU A 89 -0.10 -3.56 17.34
CA GLU A 89 -0.42 -4.96 17.11
C GLU A 89 -1.71 -5.06 16.29
N VAL A 90 -1.59 -5.14 14.98
CA VAL A 90 -2.69 -5.58 14.11
C VAL A 90 -2.29 -6.91 13.49
N PHE A 91 -3.17 -7.89 13.57
CA PHE A 91 -2.96 -9.22 13.01
C PHE A 91 -2.68 -9.14 11.51
N ALA A 92 -1.46 -9.52 11.11
CA ALA A 92 -1.12 -9.77 9.72
C ALA A 92 -1.37 -11.26 9.43
N GLU A 93 -2.43 -11.58 8.68
CA GLU A 93 -2.68 -12.94 8.22
C GLU A 93 -1.91 -13.21 6.93
N ASN A 94 -1.28 -14.39 6.83
CA ASN A 94 -0.63 -14.89 5.61
C ASN A 94 -1.68 -15.38 4.59
N LYS A 95 -2.61 -14.52 4.22
CA LYS A 95 -3.64 -14.80 3.22
C LYS A 95 -3.55 -13.83 2.05
N LEU A 96 -3.89 -14.31 0.87
CA LEU A 96 -4.09 -13.45 -0.29
C LEU A 96 -5.22 -12.45 0.06
N PHE A 97 -4.96 -11.14 -0.15
CA PHE A 97 -5.90 -10.06 0.20
C PHE A 97 -6.22 -9.96 1.70
N ALA A 98 -5.22 -10.17 2.58
CA ALA A 98 -5.40 -9.94 4.02
C ALA A 98 -5.86 -8.51 4.34
N THR A 99 -5.46 -7.53 3.52
CA THR A 99 -5.95 -6.15 3.58
C THR A 99 -6.93 -5.93 2.44
N LEU A 100 -8.22 -5.96 2.73
CA LEU A 100 -9.31 -5.61 1.79
C LEU A 100 -9.61 -4.11 1.82
N ASP A 101 -9.35 -3.47 2.96
CA ASP A 101 -9.62 -2.06 3.22
C ASP A 101 -8.33 -1.30 3.45
N THR A 102 -8.23 -0.08 2.91
CA THR A 102 -7.07 0.78 3.15
C THR A 102 -7.05 1.20 4.62
N THR A 103 -6.01 0.84 5.34
CA THR A 103 -5.81 1.29 6.71
C THR A 103 -4.81 2.43 6.71
N THR A 104 -5.24 3.66 7.04
CA THR A 104 -4.36 4.81 7.20
C THR A 104 -4.07 5.05 8.68
N ARG A 105 -2.78 5.18 9.04
CA ARG A 105 -2.34 5.45 10.40
C ARG A 105 -1.45 6.67 10.46
N LYS A 106 -1.64 7.50 11.50
CA LYS A 106 -0.68 8.55 11.83
C LYS A 106 0.50 7.92 12.56
N VAL A 107 1.67 8.08 11.98
CA VAL A 107 2.95 7.63 12.55
C VAL A 107 3.79 8.85 12.87
N VAL A 108 4.58 8.78 13.92
CA VAL A 108 5.51 9.85 14.32
C VAL A 108 6.90 9.24 14.45
N PHE A 109 7.84 9.70 13.64
CA PHE A 109 9.27 9.40 13.81
C PHE A 109 9.95 10.62 14.39
N GLU A 110 10.65 10.45 15.50
CA GLU A 110 11.15 11.56 16.30
C GLU A 110 10.00 12.54 16.62
N GLN A 111 9.98 13.73 16.00
CA GLN A 111 8.91 14.71 16.13
C GLN A 111 8.16 14.94 14.81
N THR A 112 8.46 14.14 13.77
CA THR A 112 7.92 14.28 12.42
C THR A 112 6.70 13.38 12.22
N PRO A 113 5.47 13.91 12.22
CA PRO A 113 4.27 13.14 11.96
C PRO A 113 4.06 12.94 10.46
N PHE A 114 3.55 11.78 10.07
CA PHE A 114 3.13 11.49 8.70
C PHE A 114 2.00 10.47 8.68
N LEU A 115 1.32 10.34 7.56
CA LEU A 115 0.29 9.32 7.36
C LEU A 115 0.87 8.16 6.56
N LEU A 116 0.68 6.96 7.07
CA LEU A 116 1.08 5.72 6.43
C LEU A 116 -0.18 4.92 6.09
N SER A 117 -0.39 4.64 4.80
CA SER A 117 -1.54 3.88 4.31
C SER A 117 -1.10 2.50 3.83
N ASP A 118 -1.71 1.44 4.39
CA ASP A 118 -1.60 0.08 3.83
C ASP A 118 -2.63 -0.09 2.73
N THR A 119 -2.20 -0.58 1.59
CA THR A 119 -3.05 -0.76 0.41
C THR A 119 -3.26 -2.23 0.09
N VAL A 120 -4.28 -2.51 -0.69
CA VAL A 120 -4.53 -3.87 -1.20
C VAL A 120 -3.35 -4.34 -2.05
N GLY A 121 -2.94 -5.60 -1.88
CA GLY A 121 -1.89 -6.20 -2.70
C GLY A 121 -2.28 -6.28 -4.17
N PHE A 122 -1.39 -5.84 -5.05
CA PHE A 122 -1.57 -5.98 -6.49
C PHE A 122 -1.48 -7.44 -6.92
N ILE A 123 -2.22 -7.80 -7.96
CA ILE A 123 -2.22 -9.12 -8.60
C ILE A 123 -2.12 -8.98 -10.12
N ARG A 124 -1.60 -10.02 -10.77
CA ARG A 124 -1.30 -10.05 -12.22
C ARG A 124 -2.50 -9.75 -13.14
N LYS A 125 -3.72 -10.00 -12.69
CA LYS A 125 -4.96 -9.68 -13.42
C LYS A 125 -5.99 -9.20 -12.42
N LEU A 126 -6.08 -7.88 -12.20
CA LEU A 126 -7.22 -7.32 -11.50
C LEU A 126 -8.46 -7.51 -12.40
N PRO A 127 -9.45 -8.32 -12.01
CA PRO A 127 -10.66 -8.43 -12.78
C PRO A 127 -11.34 -7.06 -12.89
N HIS A 128 -11.79 -6.67 -14.07
CA HIS A 128 -12.40 -5.34 -14.31
C HIS A 128 -13.54 -4.99 -13.35
N HIS A 129 -14.28 -5.99 -12.87
CA HIS A 129 -15.37 -5.80 -11.90
C HIS A 129 -14.87 -5.50 -10.47
N LEU A 130 -13.60 -5.79 -10.14
CA LEU A 130 -12.99 -5.43 -8.87
C LEU A 130 -12.32 -4.06 -8.89
N VAL A 131 -12.09 -3.45 -10.06
CA VAL A 131 -11.47 -2.12 -10.19
C VAL A 131 -12.31 -1.06 -9.46
N GLU A 132 -13.63 -1.12 -9.55
CA GLU A 132 -14.51 -0.21 -8.78
C GLU A 132 -14.39 -0.42 -7.27
N SER A 133 -14.25 -1.67 -6.81
CA SER A 133 -14.08 -2.00 -5.40
C SER A 133 -12.74 -1.55 -4.83
N PHE A 134 -11.69 -1.50 -5.67
CA PHE A 134 -10.36 -1.03 -5.27
C PHE A 134 -10.13 0.46 -5.54
N LYS A 135 -11.14 1.19 -6.01
CA LYS A 135 -11.00 2.60 -6.38
C LYS A 135 -10.53 3.47 -5.21
N SER A 136 -11.11 3.27 -4.02
CA SER A 136 -10.69 4.01 -2.82
C SER A 136 -9.24 3.74 -2.43
N THR A 137 -8.79 2.49 -2.56
CA THR A 137 -7.41 2.08 -2.29
C THR A 137 -6.44 2.67 -3.31
N LEU A 138 -6.84 2.70 -4.59
CA LEU A 138 -6.06 3.31 -5.65
C LEU A 138 -6.01 4.83 -5.53
N ASP A 139 -7.06 5.46 -5.00
CA ASP A 139 -7.08 6.89 -4.73
C ASP A 139 -6.09 7.27 -3.62
N GLU A 140 -5.92 6.45 -2.56
CA GLU A 140 -4.88 6.67 -1.54
C GLU A 140 -3.47 6.61 -2.15
N VAL A 141 -3.22 5.70 -3.10
CA VAL A 141 -1.93 5.65 -3.83
C VAL A 141 -1.73 6.89 -4.70
N ARG A 142 -2.79 7.37 -5.37
CA ARG A 142 -2.74 8.59 -6.18
C ARG A 142 -2.52 9.85 -5.35
N GLU A 143 -3.01 9.89 -4.14
CA GLU A 143 -2.89 11.03 -3.24
C GLU A 143 -1.64 10.99 -2.35
N ALA A 144 -0.90 9.88 -2.36
CA ALA A 144 0.34 9.75 -1.62
C ALA A 144 1.43 10.69 -2.17
N ASP A 145 2.29 11.17 -1.31
CA ASP A 145 3.45 12.02 -1.66
C ASP A 145 4.68 11.18 -1.97
N CYS A 146 4.74 9.97 -1.41
CA CYS A 146 5.79 8.99 -1.64
C CYS A 146 5.21 7.58 -1.57
N LEU A 147 5.75 6.67 -2.36
CA LEU A 147 5.37 5.27 -2.38
C LEU A 147 6.48 4.40 -1.78
N LEU A 148 6.09 3.47 -0.91
CA LEU A 148 6.96 2.39 -0.44
C LEU A 148 6.60 1.13 -1.21
N HIS A 149 7.40 0.79 -2.21
CA HIS A 149 7.22 -0.43 -2.99
C HIS A 149 7.83 -1.61 -2.24
N VAL A 150 6.98 -2.40 -1.58
CA VAL A 150 7.40 -3.59 -0.81
C VAL A 150 7.46 -4.80 -1.73
N VAL A 151 8.60 -5.48 -1.72
CA VAL A 151 8.92 -6.64 -2.57
C VAL A 151 9.30 -7.82 -1.69
N ASP A 152 8.77 -8.99 -1.96
CA ASP A 152 9.21 -10.25 -1.36
C ASP A 152 10.39 -10.80 -2.15
N ILE A 153 11.62 -10.53 -1.71
CA ILE A 153 12.83 -10.95 -2.43
C ILE A 153 13.04 -12.46 -2.37
N SER A 154 12.44 -13.17 -1.40
CA SER A 154 12.55 -14.63 -1.30
C SER A 154 11.74 -15.36 -2.36
N HIS A 155 10.84 -14.67 -3.06
CA HIS A 155 10.00 -15.27 -4.09
C HIS A 155 10.77 -15.38 -5.42
N PRO A 156 10.88 -16.57 -6.08
CA PRO A 156 11.71 -16.75 -7.28
C PRO A 156 11.29 -15.89 -8.49
N LYS A 157 10.08 -15.33 -8.48
CA LYS A 157 9.55 -14.43 -9.52
C LYS A 157 9.31 -13.02 -8.99
N TYR A 158 10.13 -12.53 -8.04
CA TYR A 158 9.92 -11.22 -7.46
C TYR A 158 10.06 -10.08 -8.49
N GLU A 159 10.96 -10.21 -9.46
CA GLU A 159 11.12 -9.23 -10.54
C GLU A 159 9.87 -9.14 -11.43
N ASP A 160 9.25 -10.28 -11.78
CA ASP A 160 7.98 -10.32 -12.49
C ASP A 160 6.86 -9.59 -11.69
N GLN A 161 6.83 -9.82 -10.36
CA GLN A 161 5.86 -9.17 -9.48
C GLN A 161 6.09 -7.67 -9.40
N MET A 162 7.34 -7.21 -9.35
CA MET A 162 7.70 -5.80 -9.43
C MET A 162 7.20 -5.17 -10.72
N GLY A 163 7.41 -5.84 -11.86
CA GLY A 163 6.92 -5.38 -13.16
C GLY A 163 5.39 -5.21 -13.19
N VAL A 164 4.64 -6.12 -12.56
CA VAL A 164 3.17 -5.99 -12.43
C VAL A 164 2.78 -4.76 -11.61
N VAL A 165 3.46 -4.51 -10.50
CA VAL A 165 3.19 -3.34 -9.63
C VAL A 165 3.50 -2.05 -10.38
N ILE A 166 4.67 -1.95 -11.01
CA ILE A 166 5.09 -0.77 -11.79
C ILE A 166 4.07 -0.46 -12.90
N LYS A 167 3.67 -1.48 -13.68
CA LYS A 167 2.66 -1.33 -14.71
C LYS A 167 1.33 -0.81 -14.15
N THR A 168 0.89 -1.35 -13.02
CA THR A 168 -0.35 -0.91 -12.37
C THR A 168 -0.23 0.55 -11.91
N LEU A 169 0.92 0.97 -11.35
CA LEU A 169 1.17 2.36 -10.96
C LEU A 169 1.14 3.30 -12.17
N GLN A 170 1.64 2.87 -13.31
CA GLN A 170 1.54 3.62 -14.57
C GLN A 170 0.09 3.76 -15.04
N ASP A 171 -0.68 2.66 -15.03
CA ASP A 171 -2.09 2.63 -15.43
C ASP A 171 -2.96 3.56 -14.58
N ILE A 172 -2.67 3.69 -13.30
CA ILE A 172 -3.37 4.61 -12.39
C ILE A 172 -2.75 6.02 -12.34
N LYS A 173 -1.73 6.32 -13.14
CA LYS A 173 -1.01 7.60 -13.19
C LYS A 173 -0.44 8.03 -11.83
N ALA A 174 0.20 7.10 -11.12
CA ALA A 174 0.85 7.34 -9.83
C ALA A 174 2.36 7.04 -9.86
N PHE A 175 2.92 6.80 -11.04
CA PHE A 175 4.34 6.46 -11.22
C PHE A 175 5.28 7.68 -11.21
N ASP A 176 4.74 8.89 -11.30
CA ASP A 176 5.47 10.17 -11.23
C ASP A 176 5.97 10.53 -9.82
N LYS A 177 5.58 9.76 -8.83
CA LYS A 177 5.92 10.00 -7.41
C LYS A 177 7.27 9.40 -7.03
N PRO A 178 7.95 9.96 -6.00
CA PRO A 178 9.11 9.31 -5.41
C PRO A 178 8.76 7.89 -4.91
N ILE A 179 9.57 6.91 -5.32
CA ILE A 179 9.40 5.51 -4.91
C ILE A 179 10.64 5.07 -4.13
N ILE A 180 10.44 4.49 -2.95
CA ILE A 180 11.46 3.76 -2.21
C ILE A 180 11.12 2.28 -2.33
N THR A 181 12.04 1.47 -2.87
CA THR A 181 11.86 0.02 -3.00
C THR A 181 12.37 -0.67 -1.75
N VAL A 182 11.50 -1.45 -1.11
CA VAL A 182 11.79 -2.16 0.14
C VAL A 182 11.77 -3.66 -0.14
N PHE A 183 12.94 -4.26 -0.28
CA PHE A 183 13.13 -5.70 -0.40
C PHE A 183 12.99 -6.34 0.99
N ASN A 184 11.84 -6.95 1.21
CA ASN A 184 11.47 -7.59 2.47
C ASN A 184 11.72 -9.10 2.41
N LYS A 185 11.75 -9.74 3.57
CA LYS A 185 11.97 -11.18 3.78
C LYS A 185 13.39 -11.63 3.44
N MET A 186 14.39 -10.78 3.72
CA MET A 186 15.81 -11.13 3.56
C MET A 186 16.22 -12.39 4.31
N ASP A 187 15.61 -12.64 5.49
CA ASP A 187 15.77 -13.85 6.27
C ASP A 187 15.43 -15.13 5.48
N LEU A 188 14.31 -15.10 4.75
CA LEU A 188 13.88 -16.21 3.91
C LEU A 188 14.71 -16.30 2.63
N TYR A 189 15.10 -15.17 2.06
CA TYR A 189 15.98 -15.15 0.88
C TYR A 189 17.32 -15.84 1.17
N GLU A 190 17.95 -15.48 2.27
CA GLU A 190 19.22 -16.09 2.69
C GLU A 190 19.07 -17.59 2.98
N ALA A 191 17.99 -17.97 3.67
CA ALA A 191 17.71 -19.37 3.97
C ALA A 191 17.44 -20.24 2.73
N HIS A 192 16.88 -19.66 1.66
CA HIS A 192 16.57 -20.40 0.44
C HIS A 192 17.70 -20.37 -0.60
N THR A 193 18.54 -19.34 -0.57
CA THR A 193 19.55 -19.10 -1.62
C THR A 193 20.93 -19.64 -1.22
N PHE A 194 21.24 -19.62 0.08
CA PHE A 194 22.57 -20.00 0.56
C PHE A 194 22.55 -21.39 1.18
N ASP A 195 23.40 -22.26 0.65
CA ASP A 195 23.66 -23.56 1.25
C ASP A 195 24.45 -23.40 2.57
N GLU A 196 24.28 -24.36 3.47
CA GLU A 196 25.02 -24.41 4.75
C GLU A 196 26.54 -24.46 4.58
N TRP A 197 27.00 -24.96 3.44
CA TRP A 197 28.43 -25.12 3.10
C TRP A 197 29.09 -23.83 2.56
N LEU A 198 28.31 -22.80 2.25
CA LEU A 198 28.86 -21.53 1.78
C LEU A 198 29.51 -20.78 2.94
N SER A 199 30.76 -20.29 2.75
CA SER A 199 31.40 -19.48 3.78
C SER A 199 30.68 -18.13 3.96
N ASP A 200 30.78 -17.56 5.16
CA ASP A 200 30.11 -16.29 5.47
C ASP A 200 30.64 -15.13 4.62
N GLU A 201 31.93 -15.19 4.21
CA GLU A 201 32.54 -14.20 3.33
C GLU A 201 31.87 -14.20 1.95
N ILE A 202 31.66 -15.40 1.38
CA ILE A 202 31.01 -15.53 0.05
C ILE A 202 29.53 -15.09 0.13
N LYS A 203 28.83 -15.45 1.22
CA LYS A 203 27.45 -14.98 1.44
C LYS A 203 27.40 -13.46 1.49
N ALA A 204 28.31 -12.82 2.22
CA ALA A 204 28.38 -11.36 2.31
C ALA A 204 28.66 -10.71 0.95
N GLU A 205 29.59 -11.26 0.16
CA GLU A 205 29.89 -10.76 -1.18
C GLU A 205 28.68 -10.83 -2.13
N LEU A 206 27.96 -11.97 -2.12
CA LEU A 206 26.76 -12.16 -2.94
C LEU A 206 25.64 -11.20 -2.53
N LEU A 207 25.45 -10.95 -1.24
CA LEU A 207 24.49 -9.98 -0.74
C LEU A 207 24.88 -8.56 -1.14
N GLN A 208 26.15 -8.21 -1.05
CA GLN A 208 26.64 -6.91 -1.48
C GLN A 208 26.41 -6.68 -2.98
N GLN A 209 26.70 -7.66 -3.83
CA GLN A 209 26.45 -7.58 -5.28
C GLN A 209 24.96 -7.41 -5.58
N LEU A 210 24.08 -8.11 -4.85
CA LEU A 210 22.64 -7.97 -4.96
C LEU A 210 22.19 -6.56 -4.59
N GLU A 211 22.69 -6.02 -3.47
CA GLU A 211 22.38 -4.67 -3.00
C GLU A 211 22.87 -3.62 -3.99
N GLU A 212 24.12 -3.71 -4.48
CA GLU A 212 24.68 -2.80 -5.47
C GLU A 212 23.87 -2.78 -6.76
N ARG A 213 23.48 -3.95 -7.27
CA ARG A 213 22.62 -4.05 -8.46
C ARG A 213 21.35 -3.25 -8.28
N TRP A 214 20.64 -3.48 -7.19
CA TRP A 214 19.34 -2.83 -6.95
C TRP A 214 19.48 -1.36 -6.57
N GLN A 215 20.58 -0.94 -5.96
CA GLN A 215 20.84 0.49 -5.75
C GLN A 215 20.99 1.20 -7.10
N ILE A 216 21.69 0.62 -8.06
CA ILE A 216 21.83 1.18 -9.41
C ILE A 216 20.45 1.24 -10.11
N GLU A 217 19.68 0.13 -10.09
CA GLU A 217 18.38 0.04 -10.77
C GLU A 217 17.32 0.98 -10.17
N THR A 218 17.38 1.26 -8.87
CA THR A 218 16.41 2.12 -8.16
C THR A 218 16.91 3.55 -7.94
N GLY A 219 18.08 3.92 -8.46
CA GLY A 219 18.66 5.24 -8.23
C GLY A 219 18.95 5.52 -6.75
N ASN A 220 19.57 4.57 -6.06
CA ASN A 220 19.89 4.59 -4.63
C ASN A 220 18.66 4.68 -3.69
N ASN A 221 17.53 4.13 -4.10
CA ASN A 221 16.31 4.07 -3.31
C ASN A 221 15.90 2.63 -2.96
N ALA A 222 16.85 1.71 -2.83
CA ALA A 222 16.63 0.33 -2.40
C ALA A 222 16.97 0.15 -0.92
N LEU A 223 16.13 -0.59 -0.19
CA LEU A 223 16.34 -0.97 1.21
C LEU A 223 16.07 -2.46 1.37
N PHE A 224 16.94 -3.16 2.07
CA PHE A 224 16.87 -4.60 2.29
C PHE A 224 16.58 -4.89 3.76
N ILE A 225 15.42 -5.45 4.05
CA ILE A 225 14.93 -5.64 5.41
C ILE A 225 14.34 -7.04 5.63
N SER A 226 14.18 -7.39 6.89
CA SER A 226 13.22 -8.40 7.31
C SER A 226 12.27 -7.79 8.33
N ALA A 227 11.00 -7.65 7.96
CA ALA A 227 9.98 -7.14 8.87
C ALA A 227 9.73 -8.12 10.05
N THR A 228 9.90 -9.42 9.83
CA THR A 228 9.69 -10.46 10.85
C THR A 228 10.82 -10.48 11.87
N THR A 229 12.07 -10.51 11.42
CA THR A 229 13.25 -10.53 12.33
C THR A 229 13.69 -9.13 12.76
N LYS A 230 13.06 -8.08 12.25
CA LYS A 230 13.40 -6.67 12.45
C LYS A 230 14.80 -6.26 11.97
N ARG A 231 15.38 -7.04 11.05
CA ARG A 231 16.69 -6.72 10.46
C ARG A 231 16.58 -5.44 9.62
N ASN A 232 17.53 -4.53 9.80
CA ASN A 232 17.67 -3.26 9.09
C ASN A 232 16.46 -2.29 9.23
N ILE A 233 15.58 -2.50 10.21
CA ILE A 233 14.41 -1.62 10.42
C ILE A 233 14.83 -0.22 10.88
N ASP A 234 15.91 -0.08 11.63
CA ASP A 234 16.38 1.25 12.07
C ASP A 234 16.97 2.04 10.89
N GLN A 235 17.75 1.40 10.02
CA GLN A 235 18.21 2.02 8.76
C GLN A 235 17.03 2.44 7.88
N PHE A 236 16.03 1.56 7.73
CA PHE A 236 14.80 1.87 7.02
C PHE A 236 14.10 3.11 7.59
N ARG A 237 13.97 3.21 8.93
CA ARG A 237 13.36 4.36 9.59
C ARG A 237 14.13 5.65 9.34
N GLN A 238 15.45 5.62 9.41
CA GLN A 238 16.29 6.78 9.15
C GLN A 238 16.15 7.27 7.71
N THR A 239 16.23 6.37 6.73
CA THR A 239 16.06 6.70 5.31
C THR A 239 14.67 7.26 5.02
N LEU A 240 13.64 6.64 5.58
CA LEU A 240 12.26 7.10 5.43
C LEU A 240 12.06 8.48 6.07
N LEU A 241 12.60 8.70 7.27
CA LEU A 241 12.53 9.99 7.95
C LEU A 241 13.23 11.10 7.14
N ALA A 242 14.43 10.84 6.61
CA ALA A 242 15.13 11.78 5.76
C ALA A 242 14.29 12.17 4.51
N LYS A 243 13.64 11.18 3.88
CA LYS A 243 12.76 11.43 2.73
C LYS A 243 11.53 12.24 3.12
N ILE A 244 10.92 11.95 4.26
CA ILE A 244 9.76 12.70 4.77
C ILE A 244 10.14 14.15 5.05
N LYS A 245 11.28 14.39 5.72
CA LYS A 245 11.77 15.75 6.00
C LYS A 245 11.97 16.54 4.70
N ALA A 246 12.61 15.94 3.69
CA ALA A 246 12.78 16.57 2.38
C ALA A 246 11.43 16.92 1.70
N LEU A 247 10.43 16.03 1.78
CA LEU A 247 9.09 16.30 1.24
C LEU A 247 8.36 17.41 2.01
N TYR A 248 8.58 17.52 3.32
CA TYR A 248 8.05 18.63 4.12
C TYR A 248 8.70 19.95 3.74
N GLU A 249 10.01 19.98 3.56
CA GLU A 249 10.76 21.18 3.12
C GLU A 249 10.29 21.65 1.73
N GLU A 250 10.09 20.71 0.81
CA GLU A 250 9.56 21.01 -0.54
C GLU A 250 8.15 21.59 -0.48
N ARG A 251 7.26 21.01 0.36
CA ARG A 251 5.86 21.43 0.49
C ARG A 251 5.70 22.75 1.28
N TYR A 252 6.54 22.96 2.29
CA TYR A 252 6.41 24.06 3.23
C TYR A 252 7.74 24.84 3.39
N PRO A 253 8.28 25.46 2.32
CA PRO A 253 9.59 26.09 2.34
C PRO A 253 9.73 27.27 3.32
N TYR A 254 8.61 27.79 3.83
CA TYR A 254 8.60 28.91 4.77
C TYR A 254 8.43 28.49 6.25
N LEU A 255 8.24 27.19 6.52
CA LEU A 255 8.05 26.69 7.87
C LEU A 255 9.37 26.12 8.41
N THR A 256 10.30 27.02 8.78
CA THR A 256 11.66 26.67 9.25
C THR A 256 11.71 26.01 10.64
N HIS A 257 10.58 25.82 11.35
CA HIS A 257 10.56 25.34 12.73
C HIS A 257 9.38 24.38 13.02
N PHE A 258 9.22 23.32 12.22
CA PHE A 258 8.26 22.25 12.58
C PHE A 258 8.90 21.11 13.38
N TYR A 259 10.25 21.11 13.56
CA TYR A 259 10.96 19.99 14.21
C TYR A 259 12.12 20.47 15.07
#